data_2fad046ba226dc5d1098ed699be6c5fe
#
_entry.id   2fad046ba226dc5d1098ed699be6c5fe
#
_cell.length_a   1.000
_cell.length_b   1.000
_cell.length_c   1.000
_cell.angle_alpha   90.00
_cell.angle_beta   90.00
_cell.angle_gamma   90.00
#
_symmetry.space_group_name_H-M   'P 1'
#
loop_
_entity.id
_entity.type
_entity.pdbx_description
1 polymer ?
#
loop_
_entity_poly.entity_id
_entity_poly.type
_entity_poly.pdbx_seq_one_letter_code
_entity_poly.pdbx_strand_id
1 'polypeptide(L)'
;MEKPRQSWAGLANISFGFFGIQIGFALQNANMSRIFQSLGADLDRLPGLWVAAPLTGLLVQPVIGHLSDRTWLGRLGRRRPYFLAGALLAAFALLVMRESPAVWFAAVMLWLLDASLNVSMEPLRAFVGDMLRKDQHSAGYAVQTAFIGAGAVVGSLFPPLMEHFGVSNVAAPGQIPDTVRYAFWFGGAALFVAVAWTVLTTREYSPEQMAAFGEAREAESKSNVALLAEHGAGNALSWIAAGLAVIAATRHFGLLRDVYLLG
;
A
#
# COMPACT_ATOMS: atom_id res chain seq x y z
N MET A 1 -5.44 -17.86 26.23
CA MET A 1 -3.98 -17.80 25.99
C MET A 1 -3.61 -16.42 25.44
N GLU A 2 -2.48 -15.82 25.86
CA GLU A 2 -1.97 -14.60 25.24
C GLU A 2 -1.03 -14.93 24.07
N LYS A 3 -0.99 -14.05 23.06
CA LYS A 3 -0.03 -14.15 21.95
C LYS A 3 1.41 -14.01 22.50
N PRO A 4 2.39 -14.75 21.97
CA PRO A 4 3.78 -14.60 22.39
C PRO A 4 4.31 -13.20 22.01
N ARG A 5 5.16 -12.63 22.87
CA ARG A 5 5.80 -11.34 22.62
C ARG A 5 6.85 -11.48 21.52
N GLN A 6 6.77 -10.61 20.52
CA GLN A 6 7.73 -10.57 19.42
C GLN A 6 9.00 -9.81 19.83
N SER A 7 10.17 -10.31 19.40
CA SER A 7 11.42 -9.56 19.49
C SER A 7 11.47 -8.41 18.48
N TRP A 8 12.42 -7.50 18.59
CA TRP A 8 12.62 -6.43 17.59
C TRP A 8 12.88 -6.99 16.19
N ALA A 9 13.65 -8.07 16.07
CA ALA A 9 13.85 -8.79 14.81
C ALA A 9 12.53 -9.40 14.30
N GLY A 10 11.68 -9.91 15.19
CA GLY A 10 10.34 -10.39 14.84
C GLY A 10 9.45 -9.27 14.29
N LEU A 11 9.44 -8.11 14.94
CA LEU A 11 8.71 -6.92 14.46
C LEU A 11 9.22 -6.47 13.09
N ALA A 12 10.54 -6.46 12.88
CA ALA A 12 11.14 -6.12 11.60
C ALA A 12 10.74 -7.13 10.51
N ASN A 13 10.83 -8.44 10.76
CA ASN A 13 10.47 -9.47 9.79
C ASN A 13 8.99 -9.42 9.39
N ILE A 14 8.08 -9.15 10.35
CA ILE A 14 6.64 -9.02 10.11
C ILE A 14 6.35 -7.80 9.22
N SER A 15 7.11 -6.71 9.37
CA SER A 15 6.84 -5.43 8.72
C SER A 15 7.69 -5.16 7.47
N PHE A 16 8.73 -5.97 7.19
CA PHE A 16 9.70 -5.69 6.12
C PHE A 16 9.07 -5.64 4.71
N GLY A 17 8.02 -6.42 4.46
CA GLY A 17 7.29 -6.37 3.20
C GLY A 17 6.81 -4.97 2.81
N PHE A 18 6.51 -4.10 3.80
CA PHE A 18 6.11 -2.71 3.52
C PHE A 18 7.21 -1.88 2.87
N PHE A 19 8.48 -2.18 3.17
CA PHE A 19 9.62 -1.54 2.51
C PHE A 19 9.56 -1.72 0.99
N GLY A 20 9.37 -2.97 0.54
CA GLY A 20 9.28 -3.27 -0.89
C GLY A 20 8.02 -2.70 -1.56
N ILE A 21 6.85 -2.84 -0.90
CA ILE A 21 5.59 -2.28 -1.41
C ILE A 21 5.70 -0.77 -1.59
N GLN A 22 6.33 -0.09 -0.63
CA GLN A 22 6.48 1.36 -0.69
C GLN A 22 7.48 1.83 -1.76
N ILE A 23 8.53 1.03 -2.05
CA ILE A 23 9.38 1.27 -3.23
C ILE A 23 8.54 1.23 -4.51
N GLY A 24 7.64 0.24 -4.65
CA GLY A 24 6.72 0.15 -5.78
C GLY A 24 5.85 1.38 -5.95
N PHE A 25 5.20 1.84 -4.88
CA PHE A 25 4.39 3.07 -4.90
C PHE A 25 5.22 4.33 -5.20
N ALA A 26 6.41 4.46 -4.62
CA ALA A 26 7.27 5.61 -4.85
C ALA A 26 7.74 5.70 -6.31
N LEU A 27 8.14 4.57 -6.89
CA LEU A 27 8.56 4.51 -8.29
C LEU A 27 7.41 4.79 -9.25
N GLN A 28 6.22 4.27 -8.97
CA GLN A 28 5.01 4.56 -9.72
C GLN A 28 4.72 6.06 -9.68
N ASN A 29 4.61 6.65 -8.50
CA ASN A 29 4.29 8.07 -8.33
C ASN A 29 5.32 8.99 -8.99
N ALA A 30 6.61 8.66 -8.91
CA ALA A 30 7.67 9.46 -9.49
C ALA A 30 7.74 9.39 -11.03
N ASN A 31 7.33 8.27 -11.64
CA ASN A 31 7.66 8.01 -13.04
C ASN A 31 6.45 7.88 -13.98
N MET A 32 5.23 7.60 -13.48
CA MET A 32 4.10 7.30 -14.37
C MET A 32 3.68 8.46 -15.27
N SER A 33 3.60 9.69 -14.73
CA SER A 33 3.29 10.86 -15.56
C SER A 33 4.31 11.05 -16.68
N ARG A 34 5.59 10.79 -16.38
CA ARG A 34 6.67 10.86 -17.35
C ARG A 34 6.57 9.75 -18.41
N ILE A 35 6.23 8.52 -18.03
CA ILE A 35 5.99 7.42 -18.96
C ILE A 35 4.86 7.79 -19.92
N PHE A 36 3.75 8.29 -19.42
CA PHE A 36 2.62 8.70 -20.27
C PHE A 36 3.00 9.81 -21.25
N GLN A 37 3.73 10.83 -20.79
CA GLN A 37 4.22 11.91 -21.64
C GLN A 37 5.21 11.40 -22.70
N SER A 38 6.14 10.53 -22.33
CA SER A 38 7.10 9.91 -23.27
C SER A 38 6.41 9.11 -24.37
N LEU A 39 5.27 8.51 -24.06
CA LEU A 39 4.43 7.75 -25.01
C LEU A 39 3.44 8.65 -25.80
N GLY A 40 3.49 9.97 -25.61
CA GLY A 40 2.68 10.94 -26.34
C GLY A 40 1.31 11.25 -25.74
N ALA A 41 1.10 11.02 -24.44
CA ALA A 41 -0.11 11.46 -23.77
C ALA A 41 -0.13 12.98 -23.60
N ASP A 42 -1.27 13.61 -23.92
CA ASP A 42 -1.51 15.02 -23.65
C ASP A 42 -1.60 15.26 -22.13
N LEU A 43 -1.08 16.41 -21.67
CA LEU A 43 -1.09 16.80 -20.26
C LEU A 43 -2.53 16.84 -19.68
N ASP A 44 -3.48 17.24 -20.47
CA ASP A 44 -4.90 17.35 -20.07
C ASP A 44 -5.54 15.97 -19.79
N ARG A 45 -4.97 14.88 -20.30
CA ARG A 45 -5.46 13.51 -20.09
C ARG A 45 -4.85 12.84 -18.88
N LEU A 46 -3.73 13.34 -18.34
CA LEU A 46 -3.04 12.74 -17.21
C LEU A 46 -3.93 12.56 -15.98
N PRO A 47 -4.76 13.54 -15.55
CA PRO A 47 -5.63 13.34 -14.38
C PRO A 47 -6.57 12.14 -14.54
N GLY A 48 -7.10 11.88 -15.75
CA GLY A 48 -7.94 10.72 -16.02
C GLY A 48 -7.19 9.39 -15.91
N LEU A 49 -5.91 9.36 -16.26
CA LEU A 49 -5.08 8.15 -16.13
C LEU A 49 -4.75 7.84 -14.67
N TRP A 50 -4.67 8.86 -13.80
CA TRP A 50 -4.42 8.70 -12.37
C TRP A 50 -5.64 8.27 -11.54
N VAL A 51 -6.83 8.19 -12.13
CA VAL A 51 -8.04 7.67 -11.46
C VAL A 51 -7.88 6.21 -11.02
N ALA A 52 -6.92 5.48 -11.60
CA ALA A 52 -6.60 4.10 -11.21
C ALA A 52 -6.35 3.95 -9.69
N ALA A 53 -5.49 4.79 -9.11
CA ALA A 53 -5.08 4.67 -7.72
C ALA A 53 -6.25 4.75 -6.70
N PRO A 54 -7.12 5.79 -6.71
CA PRO A 54 -8.24 5.85 -5.79
C PRO A 54 -9.29 4.76 -6.04
N LEU A 55 -9.53 4.38 -7.30
CA LEU A 55 -10.51 3.35 -7.62
C LEU A 55 -10.04 1.95 -7.20
N THR A 56 -8.80 1.59 -7.45
CA THR A 56 -8.25 0.30 -7.02
C THR A 56 -8.21 0.23 -5.49
N GLY A 57 -7.83 1.29 -4.80
CA GLY A 57 -7.89 1.35 -3.34
C GLY A 57 -9.30 1.11 -2.81
N LEU A 58 -10.28 1.81 -3.37
CA LEU A 58 -11.68 1.70 -2.95
C LEU A 58 -12.29 0.32 -3.21
N LEU A 59 -11.97 -0.29 -4.35
CA LEU A 59 -12.61 -1.54 -4.78
C LEU A 59 -11.82 -2.78 -4.32
N VAL A 60 -10.50 -2.77 -4.45
CA VAL A 60 -9.66 -3.96 -4.21
C VAL A 60 -9.47 -4.21 -2.71
N GLN A 61 -9.23 -3.16 -1.90
CA GLN A 61 -8.93 -3.35 -0.48
C GLN A 61 -10.07 -4.06 0.29
N PRO A 62 -11.36 -3.67 0.19
CA PRO A 62 -12.43 -4.37 0.90
C PRO A 62 -12.60 -5.83 0.43
N VAL A 63 -12.48 -6.07 -0.88
CA VAL A 63 -12.64 -7.41 -1.46
C VAL A 63 -11.51 -8.33 -0.96
N ILE A 64 -10.27 -7.88 -1.05
CA ILE A 64 -9.10 -8.66 -0.64
C ILE A 64 -9.04 -8.81 0.88
N GLY A 65 -9.40 -7.79 1.64
CA GLY A 65 -9.54 -7.88 3.09
C GLY A 65 -10.50 -9.01 3.47
N HIS A 66 -11.70 -8.99 2.90
CA HIS A 66 -12.73 -10.02 3.15
C HIS A 66 -12.28 -11.43 2.72
N LEU A 67 -11.69 -11.57 1.53
CA LEU A 67 -11.22 -12.85 1.03
C LEU A 67 -10.08 -13.40 1.90
N SER A 68 -9.11 -12.56 2.24
CA SER A 68 -7.96 -12.96 3.06
C SER A 68 -8.36 -13.34 4.49
N ASP A 69 -9.47 -12.83 5.00
CA ASP A 69 -9.99 -13.20 6.32
C ASP A 69 -10.62 -14.60 6.36
N ARG A 70 -11.13 -15.10 5.24
CA ARG A 70 -11.88 -16.35 5.14
C ARG A 70 -11.10 -17.50 4.53
N THR A 71 -9.96 -17.24 3.92
CA THR A 71 -9.18 -18.27 3.24
C THR A 71 -8.09 -18.79 4.17
N TRP A 72 -7.85 -20.11 4.13
CA TRP A 72 -6.72 -20.73 4.81
C TRP A 72 -6.03 -21.72 3.86
N LEU A 73 -4.78 -21.45 3.48
CA LEU A 73 -4.00 -22.26 2.55
C LEU A 73 -2.88 -23.02 3.28
N GLY A 74 -3.26 -23.97 4.11
CA GLY A 74 -2.34 -24.88 4.77
C GLY A 74 -1.14 -24.18 5.44
N ARG A 75 0.08 -24.48 4.99
CA ARG A 75 1.32 -23.91 5.55
C ARG A 75 1.54 -22.41 5.26
N LEU A 76 0.89 -21.88 4.23
CA LEU A 76 1.00 -20.45 3.91
C LEU A 76 0.11 -19.57 4.78
N GLY A 77 -0.89 -20.17 5.44
CA GLY A 77 -1.78 -19.43 6.32
C GLY A 77 -2.91 -18.73 5.57
N ARG A 78 -3.42 -17.64 6.15
CA ARG A 78 -4.59 -16.90 5.71
C ARG A 78 -4.21 -15.71 4.80
N ARG A 79 -3.31 -14.85 5.27
CA ARG A 79 -2.97 -13.56 4.63
C ARG A 79 -1.75 -13.65 3.72
N ARG A 80 -0.77 -14.50 4.07
CA ARG A 80 0.51 -14.62 3.36
C ARG A 80 0.36 -14.95 1.88
N PRO A 81 -0.56 -15.83 1.44
CA PRO A 81 -0.77 -16.11 0.02
C PRO A 81 -1.16 -14.87 -0.77
N TYR A 82 -2.03 -14.02 -0.20
CA TYR A 82 -2.54 -12.82 -0.87
C TYR A 82 -1.45 -11.77 -1.05
N PHE A 83 -0.71 -11.43 0.01
CA PHE A 83 0.32 -10.41 -0.15
C PHE A 83 1.52 -10.91 -0.99
N LEU A 84 1.78 -12.22 -1.00
CA LEU A 84 2.76 -12.80 -1.92
C LEU A 84 2.30 -12.75 -3.38
N ALA A 85 1.05 -13.12 -3.64
CA ALA A 85 0.47 -13.03 -4.98
C ALA A 85 0.41 -11.59 -5.48
N GLY A 86 -0.01 -10.65 -4.64
CA GLY A 86 0.01 -9.22 -4.95
C GLY A 86 1.42 -8.72 -5.29
N ALA A 87 2.42 -9.10 -4.49
CA ALA A 87 3.81 -8.73 -4.75
C ALA A 87 4.36 -9.31 -6.07
N LEU A 88 4.00 -10.54 -6.40
CA LEU A 88 4.39 -11.18 -7.65
C LEU A 88 3.78 -10.46 -8.86
N LEU A 89 2.48 -10.16 -8.80
CA LEU A 89 1.78 -9.44 -9.86
C LEU A 89 2.28 -7.98 -9.99
N ALA A 90 2.56 -7.30 -8.88
CA ALA A 90 3.12 -5.95 -8.89
C ALA A 90 4.54 -5.93 -9.48
N ALA A 91 5.39 -6.88 -9.11
CA ALA A 91 6.73 -7.03 -9.69
C ALA A 91 6.64 -7.29 -11.20
N PHE A 92 5.73 -8.17 -11.63
CA PHE A 92 5.47 -8.42 -13.06
C PHE A 92 5.01 -7.15 -13.77
N ALA A 93 4.05 -6.40 -13.20
CA ALA A 93 3.56 -5.16 -13.79
C ALA A 93 4.68 -4.12 -13.95
N LEU A 94 5.57 -3.96 -12.96
CA LEU A 94 6.74 -3.08 -13.05
C LEU A 94 7.71 -3.51 -14.16
N LEU A 95 7.95 -4.82 -14.30
CA LEU A 95 8.84 -5.34 -15.34
C LEU A 95 8.28 -5.14 -16.74
N VAL A 96 6.98 -5.30 -16.93
CA VAL A 96 6.32 -5.21 -18.25
C VAL A 96 6.03 -3.76 -18.63
N MET A 97 5.70 -2.90 -17.66
CA MET A 97 5.35 -1.49 -17.91
C MET A 97 6.43 -0.71 -18.67
N ARG A 98 7.69 -1.01 -18.44
CA ARG A 98 8.83 -0.38 -19.13
C ARG A 98 8.86 -0.66 -20.66
N GLU A 99 8.24 -1.74 -21.08
CA GLU A 99 8.14 -2.13 -22.51
C GLU A 99 6.84 -1.64 -23.16
N SER A 100 6.13 -0.71 -22.51
CA SER A 100 4.85 -0.21 -23.00
C SER A 100 4.98 0.42 -24.37
N PRO A 101 4.32 -0.12 -25.40
CA PRO A 101 4.40 0.40 -26.75
C PRO A 101 3.50 1.62 -26.97
N ALA A 102 2.54 1.87 -26.08
CA ALA A 102 1.54 2.93 -26.22
C ALA A 102 0.93 3.32 -24.86
N VAL A 103 0.34 4.51 -24.78
CA VAL A 103 -0.29 5.08 -23.58
C VAL A 103 -1.33 4.14 -22.98
N TRP A 104 -2.20 3.52 -23.79
CA TRP A 104 -3.24 2.62 -23.29
C TRP A 104 -2.67 1.40 -22.58
N PHE A 105 -1.55 0.85 -23.08
CA PHE A 105 -0.90 -0.30 -22.47
C PHE A 105 -0.27 0.08 -21.12
N ALA A 106 0.42 1.23 -21.06
CA ALA A 106 0.94 1.76 -19.81
C ALA A 106 -0.18 2.03 -18.79
N ALA A 107 -1.35 2.51 -19.24
CA ALA A 107 -2.51 2.71 -18.37
C ALA A 107 -3.05 1.39 -17.81
N VAL A 108 -3.16 0.34 -18.61
CA VAL A 108 -3.57 -1.01 -18.15
C VAL A 108 -2.56 -1.56 -17.14
N MET A 109 -1.26 -1.38 -17.40
CA MET A 109 -0.21 -1.81 -16.46
C MET A 109 -0.24 -1.00 -15.16
N LEU A 110 -0.58 0.29 -15.22
CA LEU A 110 -0.79 1.11 -14.03
C LEU A 110 -1.95 0.56 -13.18
N TRP A 111 -3.09 0.25 -13.79
CA TRP A 111 -4.22 -0.35 -13.08
C TRP A 111 -3.86 -1.71 -12.46
N LEU A 112 -3.13 -2.53 -13.19
CA LEU A 112 -2.65 -3.82 -12.68
C LEU A 112 -1.69 -3.62 -11.51
N LEU A 113 -0.76 -2.67 -11.62
CA LEU A 113 0.21 -2.35 -10.57
C LEU A 113 -0.50 -1.86 -9.31
N ASP A 114 -1.37 -0.85 -9.43
CA ASP A 114 -2.15 -0.31 -8.31
C ASP A 114 -2.99 -1.38 -7.62
N ALA A 115 -3.73 -2.17 -8.39
CA ALA A 115 -4.51 -3.27 -7.85
C ALA A 115 -3.63 -4.28 -7.10
N SER A 116 -2.50 -4.67 -7.70
CA SER A 116 -1.58 -5.66 -7.13
C SER A 116 -0.88 -5.17 -5.86
N LEU A 117 -0.48 -3.89 -5.82
CA LEU A 117 0.07 -3.26 -4.61
C LEU A 117 -0.98 -3.25 -3.48
N ASN A 118 -2.25 -2.94 -3.78
CA ASN A 118 -3.34 -3.00 -2.81
C ASN A 118 -3.64 -4.43 -2.35
N VAL A 119 -3.61 -5.42 -3.27
CA VAL A 119 -3.73 -6.86 -2.94
C VAL A 119 -2.63 -7.30 -1.99
N SER A 120 -1.42 -6.76 -2.11
CA SER A 120 -0.30 -7.06 -1.21
C SER A 120 -0.41 -6.29 0.12
N MET A 121 -0.70 -5.00 0.05
CA MET A 121 -0.63 -4.08 1.19
C MET A 121 -1.72 -4.36 2.24
N GLU A 122 -2.96 -4.59 1.82
CA GLU A 122 -4.08 -4.72 2.76
C GLU A 122 -3.97 -5.96 3.66
N PRO A 123 -3.74 -7.18 3.14
CA PRO A 123 -3.52 -8.34 4.01
C PRO A 123 -2.26 -8.23 4.86
N LEU A 124 -1.19 -7.59 4.35
CA LEU A 124 0.04 -7.40 5.12
C LEU A 124 -0.18 -6.43 6.30
N ARG A 125 -0.97 -5.37 6.12
CA ARG A 125 -1.34 -4.46 7.20
C ARG A 125 -2.12 -5.18 8.31
N ALA A 126 -3.12 -5.97 7.92
CA ALA A 126 -3.89 -6.75 8.85
C ALA A 126 -3.05 -7.86 9.51
N PHE A 127 -2.08 -8.45 8.78
CA PHE A 127 -1.13 -9.43 9.29
C PHE A 127 -0.29 -8.89 10.45
N VAL A 128 0.19 -7.64 10.36
CA VAL A 128 0.92 -6.99 11.48
C VAL A 128 0.07 -6.98 12.75
N GLY A 129 -1.21 -6.59 12.66
CA GLY A 129 -2.13 -6.61 13.80
C GLY A 129 -2.41 -8.02 14.32
N ASP A 130 -2.55 -9.00 13.41
CA ASP A 130 -2.83 -10.39 13.79
C ASP A 130 -1.65 -11.06 14.51
N MET A 131 -0.43 -10.71 14.14
CA MET A 131 0.79 -11.33 14.70
C MET A 131 1.20 -10.76 16.05
N LEU A 132 0.74 -9.56 16.38
CA LEU A 132 1.21 -8.84 17.56
C LEU A 132 0.26 -8.98 18.75
N ARG A 133 0.84 -8.93 19.93
CA ARG A 133 0.13 -8.73 21.19
C ARG A 133 -0.29 -7.25 21.30
N LYS A 134 -1.39 -6.95 22.00
CA LYS A 134 -1.94 -5.58 22.09
C LYS A 134 -0.92 -4.54 22.58
N ASP A 135 -0.10 -4.88 23.59
CA ASP A 135 0.93 -4.01 24.12
C ASP A 135 2.08 -3.70 23.16
N GLN A 136 2.22 -4.50 22.08
CA GLN A 136 3.22 -4.30 21.02
C GLN A 136 2.69 -3.64 19.75
N HIS A 137 1.38 -3.36 19.65
CA HIS A 137 0.80 -2.77 18.43
C HIS A 137 1.46 -1.44 18.09
N SER A 138 1.65 -0.53 19.06
CA SER A 138 2.30 0.76 18.82
C SER A 138 3.73 0.60 18.29
N ALA A 139 4.52 -0.31 18.87
CA ALA A 139 5.87 -0.59 18.41
C ALA A 139 5.87 -1.24 17.00
N GLY A 140 4.96 -2.18 16.75
CA GLY A 140 4.81 -2.84 15.46
C GLY A 140 4.45 -1.87 14.34
N TYR A 141 3.46 -1.01 14.56
CA TYR A 141 3.08 0.01 13.59
C TYR A 141 4.14 1.10 13.42
N ALA A 142 4.92 1.42 14.46
CA ALA A 142 6.06 2.32 14.34
C ALA A 142 7.15 1.72 13.42
N VAL A 143 7.49 0.44 13.58
CA VAL A 143 8.44 -0.28 12.71
C VAL A 143 7.91 -0.35 11.29
N GLN A 144 6.62 -0.65 11.10
CA GLN A 144 5.96 -0.63 9.80
C GLN A 144 6.10 0.74 9.13
N THR A 145 5.80 1.82 9.85
CA THR A 145 5.89 3.20 9.34
C THR A 145 7.34 3.56 8.98
N ALA A 146 8.30 3.12 9.76
CA ALA A 146 9.72 3.30 9.45
C ALA A 146 10.11 2.62 8.11
N PHE A 147 9.65 1.39 7.87
CA PHE A 147 9.87 0.70 6.59
C PHE A 147 9.14 1.37 5.43
N ILE A 148 7.93 1.87 5.63
CA ILE A 148 7.20 2.66 4.64
C ILE A 148 8.02 3.90 4.27
N GLY A 149 8.48 4.68 5.24
CA GLY A 149 9.30 5.87 5.01
C GLY A 149 10.63 5.55 4.31
N ALA A 150 11.33 4.51 4.77
CA ALA A 150 12.58 4.07 4.15
C ALA A 150 12.38 3.62 2.69
N GLY A 151 11.31 2.86 2.42
CA GLY A 151 10.97 2.43 1.07
C GLY A 151 10.63 3.60 0.14
N ALA A 152 9.89 4.60 0.65
CA ALA A 152 9.59 5.81 -0.10
C ALA A 152 10.85 6.60 -0.48
N VAL A 153 11.77 6.77 0.48
CA VAL A 153 13.05 7.44 0.25
C VAL A 153 13.88 6.69 -0.80
N VAL A 154 14.05 5.37 -0.64
CA VAL A 154 14.83 4.55 -1.58
C VAL A 154 14.22 4.60 -2.98
N GLY A 155 12.89 4.40 -3.10
CA GLY A 155 12.21 4.42 -4.39
C GLY A 155 12.30 5.79 -5.08
N SER A 156 12.16 6.88 -4.34
CA SER A 156 12.23 8.23 -4.90
C SER A 156 13.65 8.66 -5.28
N LEU A 157 14.66 8.21 -4.55
CA LEU A 157 16.06 8.56 -4.81
C LEU A 157 16.71 7.68 -5.89
N PHE A 158 16.15 6.52 -6.19
CA PHE A 158 16.78 5.58 -7.11
C PHE A 158 16.94 6.12 -8.54
N PRO A 159 15.92 6.73 -9.20
CA PRO A 159 16.09 7.29 -10.54
C PRO A 159 17.16 8.40 -10.62
N PRO A 160 17.16 9.45 -9.75
CA PRO A 160 18.21 10.45 -9.77
C PRO A 160 19.60 9.89 -9.42
N LEU A 161 19.67 8.83 -8.60
CA LEU A 161 20.93 8.15 -8.33
C LEU A 161 21.48 7.49 -9.59
N MET A 162 20.64 6.82 -10.40
CA MET A 162 21.05 6.24 -11.67
C MET A 162 21.53 7.30 -12.66
N GLU A 163 20.86 8.45 -12.71
CA GLU A 163 21.30 9.57 -13.53
C GLU A 163 22.69 10.10 -13.10
N HIS A 164 22.94 10.20 -11.80
CA HIS A 164 24.25 10.55 -11.27
C HIS A 164 25.37 9.59 -11.68
N PHE A 165 25.05 8.29 -11.83
CA PHE A 165 25.98 7.28 -12.34
C PHE A 165 26.06 7.24 -13.87
N GLY A 166 25.52 8.23 -14.57
CA GLY A 166 25.62 8.36 -16.02
C GLY A 166 24.59 7.57 -16.82
N VAL A 167 23.55 7.02 -16.18
CA VAL A 167 22.43 6.38 -16.89
C VAL A 167 21.59 7.45 -17.57
N SER A 168 21.29 7.27 -18.87
CA SER A 168 20.54 8.25 -19.65
C SER A 168 19.12 8.46 -19.07
N ASN A 169 18.83 9.72 -18.79
CA ASN A 169 17.53 10.20 -18.35
C ASN A 169 16.70 10.81 -19.49
N VAL A 170 17.24 10.79 -20.73
CA VAL A 170 16.60 11.27 -21.95
C VAL A 170 16.37 10.08 -22.87
N ALA A 171 15.19 10.02 -23.48
CA ALA A 171 14.83 9.01 -24.46
C ALA A 171 14.29 9.65 -25.75
N ALA A 172 14.36 8.92 -26.86
CA ALA A 172 13.72 9.33 -28.10
C ALA A 172 12.19 9.35 -27.93
N PRO A 173 11.44 10.14 -28.74
CA PRO A 173 9.99 10.14 -28.70
C PRO A 173 9.42 8.73 -28.84
N GLY A 174 8.47 8.37 -27.99
CA GLY A 174 7.87 7.05 -27.92
C GLY A 174 8.69 6.00 -27.15
N GLN A 175 9.81 6.39 -26.53
CA GLN A 175 10.63 5.49 -25.71
C GLN A 175 10.68 5.94 -24.26
N ILE A 176 10.79 4.98 -23.35
CA ILE A 176 10.92 5.21 -21.91
C ILE A 176 12.40 5.35 -21.55
N PRO A 177 12.82 6.37 -20.78
CA PRO A 177 14.21 6.57 -20.38
C PRO A 177 14.80 5.38 -19.61
N ASP A 178 16.10 5.15 -19.78
CA ASP A 178 16.80 4.05 -19.12
C ASP A 178 16.81 4.16 -17.59
N THR A 179 16.84 5.38 -17.04
CA THR A 179 16.71 5.60 -15.59
C THR A 179 15.42 5.01 -15.03
N VAL A 180 14.30 5.20 -15.73
CA VAL A 180 12.99 4.63 -15.36
C VAL A 180 13.00 3.11 -15.52
N ARG A 181 13.61 2.61 -16.59
CA ARG A 181 13.77 1.19 -16.87
C ARG A 181 14.48 0.45 -15.73
N TYR A 182 15.65 0.93 -15.34
CA TYR A 182 16.42 0.32 -14.25
C TYR A 182 15.74 0.50 -12.90
N ALA A 183 15.08 1.64 -12.67
CA ALA A 183 14.33 1.87 -11.46
C ALA A 183 13.18 0.86 -11.29
N PHE A 184 12.47 0.54 -12.36
CA PHE A 184 11.36 -0.43 -12.31
C PHE A 184 11.86 -1.87 -12.14
N TRP A 185 13.00 -2.23 -12.71
CA TRP A 185 13.63 -3.52 -12.45
C TRP A 185 14.05 -3.68 -11.00
N PHE A 186 14.75 -2.67 -10.49
CA PHE A 186 15.12 -2.63 -9.08
C PHE A 186 13.89 -2.71 -8.18
N GLY A 187 12.87 -1.87 -8.46
CA GLY A 187 11.65 -1.82 -7.66
C GLY A 187 10.89 -3.13 -7.64
N GLY A 188 10.73 -3.78 -8.81
CA GLY A 188 10.10 -5.10 -8.91
C GLY A 188 10.84 -6.17 -8.11
N ALA A 189 12.17 -6.21 -8.24
CA ALA A 189 13.01 -7.14 -7.49
C ALA A 189 12.97 -6.86 -5.97
N ALA A 190 13.14 -5.61 -5.57
CA ALA A 190 13.13 -5.20 -4.17
C ALA A 190 11.77 -5.48 -3.49
N LEU A 191 10.67 -5.18 -4.20
CA LEU A 191 9.31 -5.46 -3.73
C LEU A 191 9.11 -6.95 -3.52
N PHE A 192 9.42 -7.76 -4.52
CA PHE A 192 9.25 -9.21 -4.43
C PHE A 192 10.11 -9.81 -3.32
N VAL A 193 11.39 -9.44 -3.25
CA VAL A 193 12.34 -9.95 -2.24
C VAL A 193 11.89 -9.55 -0.83
N ALA A 194 11.48 -8.31 -0.59
CA ALA A 194 11.04 -7.84 0.71
C ALA A 194 9.78 -8.57 1.20
N VAL A 195 8.80 -8.75 0.31
CA VAL A 195 7.57 -9.47 0.65
C VAL A 195 7.84 -10.96 0.83
N ALA A 196 8.64 -11.58 -0.05
CA ALA A 196 9.04 -12.97 0.08
C ALA A 196 9.83 -13.22 1.38
N TRP A 197 10.70 -12.29 1.78
CA TRP A 197 11.37 -12.35 3.08
C TRP A 197 10.38 -12.42 4.24
N THR A 198 9.39 -11.53 4.27
CA THR A 198 8.33 -11.56 5.29
C THR A 198 7.60 -12.91 5.28
N VAL A 199 7.24 -13.44 4.10
CA VAL A 199 6.57 -14.75 3.97
C VAL A 199 7.43 -15.89 4.52
N LEU A 200 8.72 -15.90 4.22
CA LEU A 200 9.62 -16.99 4.58
C LEU A 200 10.05 -16.97 6.05
N THR A 201 10.16 -15.77 6.64
CA THR A 201 10.65 -15.58 8.01
C THR A 201 9.55 -15.57 9.07
N THR A 202 8.27 -15.50 8.65
CA THR A 202 7.13 -15.44 9.57
C THR A 202 6.20 -16.66 9.39
N ARG A 203 5.41 -16.95 10.42
CA ARG A 203 4.35 -17.98 10.36
C ARG A 203 3.09 -17.43 11.00
N GLU A 204 1.96 -17.62 10.33
CA GLU A 204 0.66 -17.25 10.89
C GLU A 204 0.22 -18.25 11.97
N TYR A 205 -0.52 -17.74 12.95
CA TYR A 205 -1.18 -18.57 13.94
C TYR A 205 -2.31 -19.37 13.29
N SER A 206 -2.45 -20.65 13.65
CA SER A 206 -3.54 -21.47 13.14
C SER A 206 -4.92 -20.92 13.56
N PRO A 207 -6.01 -21.26 12.83
CA PRO A 207 -7.36 -20.85 13.23
C PRO A 207 -7.71 -21.22 14.67
N GLU A 208 -7.26 -22.39 15.15
CA GLU A 208 -7.45 -22.86 16.51
C GLU A 208 -6.70 -21.98 17.53
N GLN A 209 -5.43 -21.62 17.22
CA GLN A 209 -4.66 -20.69 18.04
C GLN A 209 -5.30 -19.31 18.08
N MET A 210 -5.78 -18.83 16.94
CA MET A 210 -6.46 -17.53 16.86
C MET A 210 -7.77 -17.53 17.64
N ALA A 211 -8.54 -18.62 17.61
CA ALA A 211 -9.75 -18.79 18.43
C ALA A 211 -9.42 -18.76 19.93
N ALA A 212 -8.38 -19.49 20.36
CA ALA A 212 -7.93 -19.50 21.75
C ALA A 212 -7.44 -18.11 22.23
N PHE A 213 -6.86 -17.31 21.35
CA PHE A 213 -6.53 -15.89 21.64
C PHE A 213 -7.78 -14.99 21.60
N GLY A 214 -8.80 -15.34 20.78
CA GLY A 214 -10.04 -14.59 20.60
C GLY A 214 -11.00 -14.69 21.77
N GLU A 215 -11.13 -15.84 22.40
CA GLU A 215 -11.97 -16.04 23.59
C GLU A 215 -11.56 -15.13 24.75
N ALA A 216 -10.26 -14.93 24.93
CA ALA A 216 -9.74 -13.95 25.90
C ALA A 216 -10.10 -12.50 25.52
N ARG A 217 -10.25 -12.21 24.22
CA ARG A 217 -10.55 -10.88 23.67
C ARG A 217 -12.05 -10.53 23.75
N GLU A 218 -12.94 -11.49 23.58
CA GLU A 218 -14.39 -11.25 23.70
C GLU A 218 -14.82 -10.93 25.11
N ALA A 219 -14.23 -11.56 26.11
CA ALA A 219 -14.49 -11.27 27.50
C ALA A 219 -14.09 -9.82 27.87
N GLU A 220 -12.99 -9.30 27.31
CA GLU A 220 -12.50 -7.93 27.53
C GLU A 220 -13.27 -6.89 26.68
N SER A 221 -13.66 -7.25 25.46
CA SER A 221 -14.41 -6.37 24.55
C SER A 221 -15.83 -6.07 25.02
N LYS A 222 -16.51 -7.04 25.59
CA LYS A 222 -17.87 -6.83 26.15
C LYS A 222 -17.86 -5.81 27.29
N SER A 223 -16.77 -5.75 28.05
CA SER A 223 -16.59 -4.71 29.08
C SER A 223 -16.35 -3.32 28.50
N ASN A 224 -15.60 -3.21 27.40
CA ASN A 224 -15.24 -1.92 26.80
C ASN A 224 -16.33 -1.35 25.86
N VAL A 225 -17.10 -2.20 25.17
CA VAL A 225 -18.22 -1.76 24.32
C VAL A 225 -19.35 -1.16 25.14
N ALA A 226 -19.60 -1.66 26.36
CA ALA A 226 -20.57 -1.07 27.26
C ALA A 226 -20.15 0.37 27.66
N LEU A 227 -18.86 0.62 27.90
CA LEU A 227 -18.33 1.95 28.22
C LEU A 227 -18.31 2.91 27.01
N LEU A 228 -18.08 2.41 25.80
CA LEU A 228 -18.08 3.24 24.58
C LEU A 228 -19.48 3.57 24.06
N ALA A 229 -20.46 2.70 24.28
CA ALA A 229 -21.85 2.97 23.91
C ALA A 229 -22.44 4.13 24.75
N GLU A 230 -21.96 4.31 25.97
CA GLU A 230 -22.41 5.39 26.88
C GLU A 230 -21.82 6.76 26.49
N HIS A 231 -20.66 6.81 25.80
CA HIS A 231 -19.94 8.07 25.49
C HIS A 231 -19.74 8.34 23.98
N GLY A 232 -19.98 7.39 23.11
CA GLY A 232 -19.49 7.45 21.70
C GLY A 232 -20.45 8.04 20.67
N ALA A 233 -21.76 7.85 20.82
CA ALA A 233 -22.71 8.23 19.77
C ALA A 233 -22.89 9.77 19.62
N GLY A 234 -22.82 10.50 20.71
CA GLY A 234 -22.93 11.96 20.70
C GLY A 234 -21.75 12.66 20.01
N ASN A 235 -20.54 12.13 20.22
CA ASN A 235 -19.34 12.71 19.65
C ASN A 235 -19.18 12.42 18.14
N ALA A 236 -19.60 11.25 17.67
CA ALA A 236 -19.52 10.92 16.23
C ALA A 236 -20.43 11.81 15.38
N LEU A 237 -21.66 12.06 15.86
CA LEU A 237 -22.60 12.95 15.18
C LEU A 237 -22.12 14.41 15.16
N SER A 238 -21.46 14.88 16.22
CA SER A 238 -20.89 16.24 16.26
C SER A 238 -19.72 16.41 15.28
N TRP A 239 -18.86 15.40 15.11
CA TRP A 239 -17.77 15.44 14.13
C TRP A 239 -18.28 15.36 12.69
N ILE A 240 -19.32 14.57 12.42
CA ILE A 240 -19.99 14.54 11.11
C ILE A 240 -20.62 15.88 10.79
N ALA A 241 -21.34 16.47 11.75
CA ALA A 241 -21.95 17.80 11.60
C ALA A 241 -20.90 18.90 11.38
N ALA A 242 -19.78 18.87 12.11
CA ALA A 242 -18.66 19.79 11.92
C ALA A 242 -18.01 19.63 10.54
N GLY A 243 -17.80 18.39 10.06
CA GLY A 243 -17.29 18.11 8.72
C GLY A 243 -18.22 18.64 7.62
N LEU A 244 -19.53 18.41 7.74
CA LEU A 244 -20.52 18.93 6.81
C LEU A 244 -20.61 20.45 6.83
N ALA A 245 -20.48 21.08 8.00
CA ALA A 245 -20.44 22.53 8.14
C ALA A 245 -19.21 23.15 7.46
N VAL A 246 -18.04 22.51 7.58
CA VAL A 246 -16.82 22.94 6.87
C VAL A 246 -17.00 22.82 5.35
N ILE A 247 -17.57 21.72 4.85
CA ILE A 247 -17.84 21.53 3.42
C ILE A 247 -18.86 22.57 2.91
N ALA A 248 -19.90 22.87 3.67
CA ALA A 248 -20.88 23.88 3.33
C ALA A 248 -20.27 25.30 3.32
N ALA A 249 -19.43 25.61 4.31
CA ALA A 249 -18.74 26.89 4.41
C ALA A 249 -17.74 27.08 3.24
N THR A 250 -16.94 26.08 2.90
CA THR A 250 -16.00 26.14 1.76
C THR A 250 -16.73 26.32 0.43
N ARG A 251 -17.91 25.73 0.26
CA ARG A 251 -18.77 25.96 -0.91
C ARG A 251 -19.38 27.37 -0.92
N HIS A 252 -19.85 27.86 0.23
CA HIS A 252 -20.50 29.15 0.34
C HIS A 252 -19.53 30.33 0.14
N PHE A 253 -18.30 30.20 0.65
CA PHE A 253 -17.27 31.23 0.54
C PHE A 253 -16.40 31.13 -0.73
N GLY A 254 -16.69 30.18 -1.63
CA GLY A 254 -15.96 30.04 -2.90
C GLY A 254 -14.47 29.69 -2.76
N LEU A 255 -14.01 29.34 -1.56
CA LEU A 255 -12.61 29.05 -1.22
C LEU A 255 -11.97 27.95 -2.10
N LEU A 256 -12.76 27.08 -2.69
CA LEU A 256 -12.28 26.07 -3.65
C LEU A 256 -12.04 26.62 -5.06
N ARG A 257 -12.58 27.81 -5.39
CA ARG A 257 -12.42 28.40 -6.71
C ARG A 257 -11.05 29.05 -6.92
N ASP A 258 -10.44 29.53 -5.81
CA ASP A 258 -9.17 30.23 -5.88
C ASP A 258 -7.96 29.30 -5.78
N VAL A 259 -8.15 28.07 -5.29
CA VAL A 259 -7.08 27.05 -5.22
C VAL A 259 -6.73 26.49 -6.63
N TYR A 260 -7.67 26.50 -7.58
CA TYR A 260 -7.44 26.06 -8.96
C TYR A 260 -6.84 27.14 -9.86
N LEU A 261 -6.72 28.38 -9.40
CA LEU A 261 -6.15 29.51 -10.18
C LEU A 261 -4.70 29.84 -9.79
N LEU A 262 -4.12 29.15 -8.80
CA LEU A 262 -2.76 29.38 -8.30
C LEU A 262 -1.83 28.17 -8.52
N GLY A 263 -2.24 27.16 -9.34
CA GLY A 263 -1.46 25.99 -9.69
C GLY A 263 -1.17 25.98 -11.23
#